data_df4e7a26956895adf70bb31120125a44
#
_entry.id   df4e7a26956895adf70bb31120125a44
#
_cell.length_a   1.000
_cell.length_b   1.000
_cell.length_c   1.000
_cell.angle_alpha   90.00
_cell.angle_beta   90.00
_cell.angle_gamma   90.00
#
_symmetry.space_group_name_H-M   'P 1'
#
loop_
_entity.id
_entity.type
_entity.pdbx_description
1 polymer ?
#
loop_
_entity_poly.entity_id
_entity_poly.type
_entity_poly.pdbx_seq_one_letter_code
_entity_poly.pdbx_strand_id
1 'polypeptide(L)'
;SMIRQIRKKDILLSYMLPPCIVTLAGSLIGCVLGSKVLYHLPVNSLESYYSIPKSSLNLDTATLLVAIFAPILLIIVINTIAIARKLSIKPLKLIRKDIGSKRSRNHSRFNGLGFDFRFRLRVFTQSLGAYFLLLVGIFLGGWLMMFGIGMSSSFDAYIEAQETEAVSQYQYMVSEQYEVDATGMEAATVGSFDYYSEALGQSYSLTGVGVCEDSKYFSEIKATGFGEIIVSDVAAKKFGIRVGDVIELENSATGIGDNYSVVDIASYNMGLAVFMNQTEMNNIFRKHVDYFNYYFSDTELDIPEEYLISVVTKDSLVANGVILKSVMQSMIIMFPVMAVIVYLILMYLLINMILSQNETGISMLKIFGYTEKEISRMYIRANTIVVILLILITLPLQTMLMVSIWPACIATIPGFLDFVMGTKEFVIIVVTGIICYLISSLCSVYKIKKVSMTVMLKNQDR
;
A
#
# COMPACT_ATOMS: atom_id res chain seq x y z
N SER A 1 -60.05 -12.89 -9.69
CA SER A 1 -58.76 -12.19 -9.41
C SER A 1 -57.68 -13.24 -9.22
N MET A 2 -56.84 -13.45 -10.23
CA MET A 2 -55.70 -14.35 -10.14
C MET A 2 -54.66 -13.73 -9.22
N ILE A 3 -54.56 -14.16 -7.99
CA ILE A 3 -53.44 -13.91 -7.11
C ILE A 3 -52.27 -14.78 -7.64
N ARG A 4 -51.46 -14.21 -8.49
CA ARG A 4 -50.22 -14.84 -8.99
C ARG A 4 -49.35 -15.11 -7.77
N GLN A 5 -49.21 -16.38 -7.38
CA GLN A 5 -48.26 -16.78 -6.34
C GLN A 5 -46.86 -16.40 -6.79
N ILE A 6 -46.36 -15.29 -6.28
CA ILE A 6 -44.99 -14.82 -6.57
C ILE A 6 -44.02 -15.83 -5.97
N ARG A 7 -43.34 -16.56 -6.83
CA ARG A 7 -42.33 -17.55 -6.41
C ARG A 7 -41.10 -16.81 -5.82
N LYS A 8 -40.46 -17.39 -4.80
CA LYS A 8 -39.25 -16.83 -4.19
C LYS A 8 -38.17 -16.56 -5.23
N LYS A 9 -38.10 -17.34 -6.31
CA LYS A 9 -37.21 -17.16 -7.44
C LYS A 9 -37.45 -15.85 -8.21
N ASP A 10 -38.71 -15.47 -8.43
CA ASP A 10 -39.08 -14.25 -9.18
C ASP A 10 -38.68 -13.00 -8.39
N ILE A 11 -38.83 -13.04 -7.08
CA ILE A 11 -38.39 -11.99 -6.18
C ILE A 11 -36.85 -11.88 -6.22
N LEU A 12 -36.14 -13.00 -6.11
CA LEU A 12 -34.71 -13.05 -6.14
C LEU A 12 -34.17 -12.46 -7.45
N LEU A 13 -34.72 -12.86 -8.60
CA LEU A 13 -34.32 -12.38 -9.92
C LEU A 13 -34.58 -10.88 -10.07
N SER A 14 -35.73 -10.39 -9.63
CA SER A 14 -36.08 -8.96 -9.69
C SER A 14 -35.14 -8.06 -8.87
N TYR A 15 -34.68 -8.55 -7.71
CA TYR A 15 -33.72 -7.79 -6.87
C TYR A 15 -32.27 -7.94 -7.31
N MET A 16 -31.94 -9.00 -8.08
CA MET A 16 -30.58 -9.21 -8.60
C MET A 16 -30.30 -8.42 -9.88
N LEU A 17 -31.31 -8.23 -10.71
CA LEU A 17 -31.14 -7.61 -12.04
C LEU A 17 -30.54 -6.19 -11.98
N PRO A 18 -31.02 -5.23 -11.15
CA PRO A 18 -30.48 -3.88 -11.10
C PRO A 18 -28.99 -3.83 -10.67
N PRO A 19 -28.54 -4.49 -9.58
CA PRO A 19 -27.13 -4.53 -9.22
C PRO A 19 -26.24 -5.14 -10.31
N CYS A 20 -26.69 -6.20 -10.98
CA CYS A 20 -25.94 -6.82 -12.07
C CYS A 20 -25.74 -5.88 -13.26
N ILE A 21 -26.80 -5.15 -13.65
CA ILE A 21 -26.70 -4.16 -14.75
C ILE A 21 -25.73 -3.04 -14.40
N VAL A 22 -25.80 -2.51 -13.17
CA VAL A 22 -24.89 -1.45 -12.70
C VAL A 22 -23.44 -1.95 -12.65
N THR A 23 -23.24 -3.18 -12.18
CA THR A 23 -21.90 -3.78 -12.13
C THR A 23 -21.35 -4.03 -13.52
N LEU A 24 -22.17 -4.53 -14.45
CA LEU A 24 -21.74 -4.71 -15.84
C LEU A 24 -21.34 -3.38 -16.48
N ALA A 25 -22.16 -2.33 -16.31
CA ALA A 25 -21.82 -1.00 -16.81
C ALA A 25 -20.54 -0.45 -16.16
N GLY A 26 -20.40 -0.62 -14.84
CA GLY A 26 -19.20 -0.21 -14.10
C GLY A 26 -17.94 -0.94 -14.53
N SER A 27 -18.00 -2.27 -14.74
CA SER A 27 -16.85 -3.03 -15.23
C SER A 27 -16.47 -2.69 -16.67
N LEU A 28 -17.42 -2.42 -17.55
CA LEU A 28 -17.13 -1.95 -18.91
C LEU A 28 -16.46 -0.57 -18.89
N ILE A 29 -16.99 0.39 -18.12
CA ILE A 29 -16.36 1.70 -17.95
C ILE A 29 -14.98 1.55 -17.32
N GLY A 30 -14.81 0.70 -16.31
CA GLY A 30 -13.54 0.42 -15.67
C GLY A 30 -12.51 -0.15 -16.64
N CYS A 31 -12.90 -1.09 -17.51
CA CYS A 31 -12.02 -1.63 -18.56
C CYS A 31 -11.58 -0.55 -19.57
N VAL A 32 -12.48 0.33 -19.97
CA VAL A 32 -12.15 1.42 -20.91
C VAL A 32 -11.22 2.45 -20.25
N LEU A 33 -11.51 2.86 -19.01
CA LEU A 33 -10.65 3.79 -18.28
C LEU A 33 -9.29 3.17 -17.96
N GLY A 34 -9.25 1.91 -17.55
CA GLY A 34 -8.02 1.16 -17.28
C GLY A 34 -7.13 1.08 -18.51
N SER A 35 -7.70 0.69 -19.66
CA SER A 35 -6.95 0.51 -20.89
C SER A 35 -6.53 1.80 -21.59
N LYS A 36 -7.33 2.87 -21.47
CA LYS A 36 -7.09 4.13 -22.22
C LYS A 36 -6.38 5.21 -21.38
N VAL A 37 -6.55 5.19 -20.07
CA VAL A 37 -6.02 6.24 -19.18
C VAL A 37 -4.94 5.66 -18.26
N LEU A 38 -5.30 4.67 -17.43
CA LEU A 38 -4.40 4.19 -16.39
C LEU A 38 -3.20 3.43 -16.94
N TYR A 39 -3.35 2.74 -18.06
CA TYR A 39 -2.24 2.02 -18.70
C TYR A 39 -1.13 2.95 -19.19
N HIS A 40 -1.48 4.09 -19.77
CA HIS A 40 -0.50 5.01 -20.34
C HIS A 40 0.35 5.73 -19.29
N LEU A 41 -0.14 5.86 -18.04
CA LEU A 41 0.60 6.55 -16.99
C LEU A 41 1.96 5.87 -16.67
N PRO A 42 2.01 4.58 -16.29
CA PRO A 42 3.27 3.92 -16.00
C PRO A 42 4.11 3.65 -17.26
N VAL A 43 3.46 3.35 -18.38
CA VAL A 43 4.17 3.04 -19.64
C VAL A 43 4.93 4.25 -20.17
N ASN A 44 4.32 5.43 -20.19
CA ASN A 44 4.99 6.65 -20.62
C ASN A 44 6.21 6.98 -19.73
N SER A 45 6.12 6.70 -18.42
CA SER A 45 7.26 6.89 -17.52
C SER A 45 8.40 5.93 -17.86
N LEU A 46 8.09 4.65 -18.11
CA LEU A 46 9.09 3.65 -18.49
C LEU A 46 9.71 3.95 -19.88
N GLU A 47 8.90 4.32 -20.88
CA GLU A 47 9.37 4.68 -22.22
C GLU A 47 10.28 5.92 -22.21
N SER A 48 10.15 6.81 -21.22
CA SER A 48 10.98 8.01 -21.09
C SER A 48 12.41 7.70 -20.63
N TYR A 49 12.61 6.59 -19.88
CA TYR A 49 13.90 6.21 -19.30
C TYR A 49 14.57 5.02 -19.98
N TYR A 50 13.78 4.16 -20.59
CA TYR A 50 14.28 2.97 -21.28
C TYR A 50 13.92 3.04 -22.77
N SER A 51 14.88 2.72 -23.64
CA SER A 51 14.64 2.56 -25.09
C SER A 51 13.81 1.31 -25.38
N ILE A 52 12.59 1.27 -24.84
CA ILE A 52 11.64 0.17 -25.04
C ILE A 52 10.83 0.47 -26.32
N PRO A 53 10.63 -0.53 -27.22
CA PRO A 53 9.72 -0.35 -28.35
C PRO A 53 8.33 0.04 -27.83
N LYS A 54 7.67 0.99 -28.52
CA LYS A 54 6.32 1.44 -28.16
C LYS A 54 5.41 0.25 -27.89
N SER A 55 5.06 0.09 -26.63
CA SER A 55 4.24 -1.04 -26.18
C SER A 55 2.78 -0.77 -26.56
N SER A 56 2.20 -1.62 -27.38
CA SER A 56 0.76 -1.64 -27.59
C SER A 56 0.10 -2.53 -26.54
N LEU A 57 -0.96 -2.01 -25.89
CA LEU A 57 -1.75 -2.79 -24.96
C LEU A 57 -2.42 -3.97 -25.69
N ASN A 58 -1.85 -5.14 -25.60
CA ASN A 58 -2.51 -6.39 -25.99
C ASN A 58 -3.28 -6.93 -24.78
N LEU A 59 -4.55 -6.53 -24.67
CA LEU A 59 -5.44 -7.12 -23.67
C LEU A 59 -5.74 -8.56 -24.09
N ASP A 60 -5.21 -9.51 -23.35
CA ASP A 60 -5.59 -10.89 -23.49
C ASP A 60 -7.09 -11.06 -23.19
N THR A 61 -7.75 -11.86 -24.01
CA THR A 61 -9.19 -12.14 -23.87
C THR A 61 -9.54 -12.71 -22.48
N ALA A 62 -8.65 -13.51 -21.89
CA ALA A 62 -8.82 -14.05 -20.55
C ALA A 62 -8.84 -12.94 -19.50
N THR A 63 -7.93 -11.98 -19.58
CA THR A 63 -7.85 -10.81 -18.67
C THR A 63 -9.11 -9.96 -18.76
N LEU A 64 -9.62 -9.70 -19.98
CA LEU A 64 -10.89 -8.97 -20.18
C LEU A 64 -12.08 -9.71 -19.58
N LEU A 65 -12.16 -11.02 -19.80
CA LEU A 65 -13.23 -11.85 -19.24
C LEU A 65 -13.19 -11.81 -17.70
N VAL A 66 -12.03 -12.00 -17.11
CA VAL A 66 -11.88 -11.93 -15.64
C VAL A 66 -12.27 -10.54 -15.11
N ALA A 67 -11.81 -9.47 -15.74
CA ALA A 67 -12.11 -8.09 -15.32
C ALA A 67 -13.62 -7.77 -15.36
N ILE A 68 -14.37 -8.36 -16.29
CA ILE A 68 -15.82 -8.13 -16.41
C ILE A 68 -16.61 -9.10 -15.54
N PHE A 69 -16.29 -10.40 -15.57
CA PHE A 69 -17.10 -11.42 -14.93
C PHE A 69 -16.82 -11.60 -13.43
N ALA A 70 -15.60 -11.35 -12.95
CA ALA A 70 -15.27 -11.49 -11.53
C ALA A 70 -16.09 -10.54 -10.64
N PRO A 71 -16.25 -9.24 -10.94
CA PRO A 71 -17.12 -8.34 -10.17
C PRO A 71 -18.59 -8.75 -10.22
N ILE A 72 -19.07 -9.23 -11.38
CA ILE A 72 -20.44 -9.68 -11.54
C ILE A 72 -20.70 -10.94 -10.69
N LEU A 73 -19.81 -11.91 -10.73
CA LEU A 73 -19.89 -13.12 -9.92
C LEU A 73 -19.93 -12.77 -8.42
N LEU A 74 -19.04 -11.89 -7.99
CA LEU A 74 -18.96 -11.44 -6.60
C LEU A 74 -20.27 -10.79 -6.15
N ILE A 75 -20.86 -9.91 -6.96
CA ILE A 75 -22.13 -9.24 -6.63
C ILE A 75 -23.30 -10.24 -6.62
N ILE A 76 -23.30 -11.22 -7.53
CA ILE A 76 -24.30 -12.31 -7.53
C ILE A 76 -24.23 -13.11 -6.23
N VAL A 77 -23.03 -13.51 -5.81
CA VAL A 77 -22.83 -14.28 -4.57
C VAL A 77 -23.30 -13.47 -3.34
N ILE A 78 -22.83 -12.23 -3.21
CA ILE A 78 -23.17 -11.37 -2.07
C ILE A 78 -24.69 -11.12 -2.00
N ASN A 79 -25.32 -10.75 -3.12
CA ASN A 79 -26.76 -10.48 -3.16
C ASN A 79 -27.59 -11.72 -2.92
N THR A 80 -27.19 -12.87 -3.47
CA THR A 80 -27.89 -14.14 -3.22
C THR A 80 -27.89 -14.48 -1.73
N ILE A 81 -26.75 -14.37 -1.06
CA ILE A 81 -26.64 -14.59 0.39
C ILE A 81 -27.49 -13.58 1.17
N ALA A 82 -27.43 -12.30 0.81
CA ALA A 82 -28.17 -11.23 1.48
C ALA A 82 -29.69 -11.39 1.33
N ILE A 83 -30.16 -11.71 0.13
CA ILE A 83 -31.58 -11.90 -0.18
C ILE A 83 -32.07 -13.20 0.45
N ALA A 84 -31.34 -14.31 0.35
CA ALA A 84 -31.70 -15.59 0.96
C ALA A 84 -31.89 -15.46 2.47
N ARG A 85 -31.00 -14.73 3.17
CA ARG A 85 -31.13 -14.42 4.61
C ARG A 85 -32.42 -13.62 4.90
N LYS A 86 -32.78 -12.64 4.07
CA LYS A 86 -33.99 -11.85 4.22
C LYS A 86 -35.27 -12.66 3.89
N LEU A 87 -35.23 -13.51 2.86
CA LEU A 87 -36.33 -14.37 2.46
C LEU A 87 -36.59 -15.57 3.42
N SER A 88 -35.63 -15.89 4.28
CA SER A 88 -35.80 -16.92 5.31
C SER A 88 -36.72 -16.47 6.48
N ILE A 89 -37.04 -15.18 6.56
CA ILE A 89 -37.92 -14.62 7.59
C ILE A 89 -39.35 -15.03 7.28
N LYS A 90 -40.05 -15.62 8.27
CA LYS A 90 -41.45 -16.09 8.13
C LYS A 90 -42.36 -14.91 7.71
N PRO A 91 -43.23 -15.07 6.68
CA PRO A 91 -44.14 -14.01 6.20
C PRO A 91 -45.01 -13.37 7.31
N LEU A 92 -45.39 -14.15 8.31
CA LEU A 92 -46.19 -13.66 9.44
C LEU A 92 -45.45 -12.60 10.29
N LYS A 93 -44.13 -12.72 10.41
CA LYS A 93 -43.31 -11.69 11.10
C LYS A 93 -43.18 -10.41 10.26
N LEU A 94 -43.21 -10.52 8.93
CA LEU A 94 -43.24 -9.40 7.99
C LEU A 94 -44.52 -8.58 8.12
N ILE A 95 -45.67 -9.26 8.18
CA ILE A 95 -47.00 -8.62 8.29
C ILE A 95 -47.19 -7.97 9.67
N ARG A 96 -46.70 -8.58 10.74
CA ARG A 96 -46.81 -8.04 12.12
C ARG A 96 -45.80 -6.91 12.41
N LYS A 97 -44.96 -6.45 11.44
CA LYS A 97 -43.88 -5.48 11.65
C LYS A 97 -42.93 -5.82 12.82
N ASP A 98 -42.94 -7.09 13.30
CA ASP A 98 -42.05 -7.58 14.36
C ASP A 98 -40.61 -7.78 13.88
N ILE A 99 -40.26 -7.27 12.66
CA ILE A 99 -38.95 -7.36 12.10
C ILE A 99 -38.14 -6.18 12.59
N GLY A 100 -37.36 -6.43 13.62
CA GLY A 100 -36.22 -5.60 13.95
C GLY A 100 -36.49 -4.35 14.75
N SER A 101 -37.66 -4.14 15.31
CA SER A 101 -37.75 -3.32 16.52
C SER A 101 -37.18 -4.15 17.70
N LYS A 102 -35.86 -4.32 17.70
CA LYS A 102 -35.16 -4.41 18.98
C LYS A 102 -35.39 -3.06 19.65
N ARG A 103 -36.58 -2.90 20.23
CA ARG A 103 -36.89 -1.85 21.18
C ARG A 103 -35.72 -1.84 22.15
N SER A 104 -34.82 -0.90 21.93
CA SER A 104 -33.66 -0.72 22.80
C SER A 104 -34.19 -0.48 24.21
N ARG A 105 -34.24 -1.59 24.97
CA ARG A 105 -34.68 -1.63 26.38
C ARG A 105 -33.65 -0.99 27.31
N ASN A 106 -32.63 -0.33 26.75
CA ASN A 106 -31.59 0.37 27.51
C ASN A 106 -31.91 1.86 27.72
N HIS A 107 -33.12 2.13 28.23
CA HIS A 107 -33.56 3.52 28.50
C HIS A 107 -33.00 4.10 29.80
N SER A 108 -32.31 3.31 30.65
CA SER A 108 -31.96 3.76 32.00
C SER A 108 -30.47 3.91 32.33
N ARG A 109 -29.57 3.57 31.41
CA ARG A 109 -28.13 3.56 31.74
C ARG A 109 -27.39 4.91 31.58
N PHE A 110 -28.02 5.95 31.04
CA PHE A 110 -27.33 7.20 30.72
C PHE A 110 -27.99 8.47 31.31
N ASN A 111 -28.62 8.35 32.46
CA ASN A 111 -29.39 9.46 33.05
C ASN A 111 -28.55 10.68 33.55
N GLY A 112 -27.22 10.59 33.53
CA GLY A 112 -26.33 11.68 33.96
C GLY A 112 -25.75 12.54 32.81
N LEU A 113 -26.00 12.21 31.54
CA LEU A 113 -25.37 12.88 30.39
C LEU A 113 -26.33 13.89 29.74
N GLY A 114 -25.81 15.01 29.24
CA GLY A 114 -26.60 16.06 28.57
C GLY A 114 -27.37 15.52 27.33
N PHE A 115 -28.45 16.20 26.95
CA PHE A 115 -29.34 15.82 25.86
C PHE A 115 -28.61 15.57 24.53
N ASP A 116 -27.65 16.46 24.19
CA ASP A 116 -26.87 16.36 22.94
C ASP A 116 -26.03 15.09 22.87
N PHE A 117 -25.42 14.69 23.99
CA PHE A 117 -24.59 13.49 24.04
C PHE A 117 -25.43 12.21 23.96
N ARG A 118 -26.57 12.17 24.66
CA ARG A 118 -27.53 11.05 24.58
C ARG A 118 -28.10 10.89 23.17
N PHE A 119 -28.42 12.00 22.50
CA PHE A 119 -28.88 11.97 21.12
C PHE A 119 -27.83 11.40 20.17
N ARG A 120 -26.58 11.85 20.28
CA ARG A 120 -25.45 11.36 19.44
C ARG A 120 -25.19 9.88 19.66
N LEU A 121 -25.18 9.41 20.91
CA LEU A 121 -24.98 8.00 21.22
C LEU A 121 -26.13 7.13 20.69
N ARG A 122 -27.35 7.64 20.70
CA ARG A 122 -28.52 6.95 20.14
C ARG A 122 -28.41 6.83 18.62
N VAL A 123 -28.05 7.88 17.91
CA VAL A 123 -27.83 7.86 16.45
C VAL A 123 -26.74 6.87 16.10
N PHE A 124 -25.65 6.86 16.86
CA PHE A 124 -24.54 5.91 16.67
C PHE A 124 -25.00 4.45 16.86
N THR A 125 -25.65 4.14 17.97
CA THR A 125 -26.09 2.76 18.25
C THR A 125 -27.18 2.23 17.30
N GLN A 126 -27.99 3.12 16.73
CA GLN A 126 -28.99 2.75 15.74
C GLN A 126 -28.40 2.46 14.36
N SER A 127 -27.23 3.01 14.04
CA SER A 127 -26.58 2.93 12.72
C SER A 127 -25.25 2.19 12.74
N LEU A 128 -24.99 1.32 13.73
CA LEU A 128 -23.72 0.59 13.90
C LEU A 128 -23.24 -0.11 12.62
N GLY A 129 -24.16 -0.73 11.84
CA GLY A 129 -23.81 -1.37 10.58
C GLY A 129 -23.29 -0.40 9.52
N ALA A 130 -23.83 0.83 9.48
CA ALA A 130 -23.36 1.87 8.59
C ALA A 130 -21.97 2.38 9.02
N TYR A 131 -21.76 2.55 10.32
CA TYR A 131 -20.44 2.97 10.85
C TYR A 131 -19.37 1.89 10.68
N PHE A 132 -19.71 0.61 10.77
CA PHE A 132 -18.78 -0.47 10.43
C PHE A 132 -18.36 -0.41 8.96
N LEU A 133 -19.32 -0.22 8.05
CA LEU A 133 -19.03 -0.08 6.63
C LEU A 133 -18.21 1.19 6.35
N LEU A 134 -18.47 2.28 7.08
CA LEU A 134 -17.68 3.51 7.05
C LEU A 134 -16.24 3.26 7.49
N LEU A 135 -16.03 2.49 8.57
CA LEU A 135 -14.70 2.08 9.03
C LEU A 135 -13.94 1.34 7.94
N VAL A 136 -14.57 0.35 7.30
CA VAL A 136 -13.96 -0.39 6.18
C VAL A 136 -13.61 0.55 5.02
N GLY A 137 -14.51 1.48 4.68
CA GLY A 137 -14.26 2.46 3.63
C GLY A 137 -13.10 3.41 3.94
N ILE A 138 -13.03 3.92 5.17
CA ILE A 138 -11.92 4.77 5.65
C ILE A 138 -10.62 3.98 5.65
N PHE A 139 -10.66 2.72 6.10
CA PHE A 139 -9.51 1.84 6.12
C PHE A 139 -8.94 1.62 4.71
N LEU A 140 -9.77 1.23 3.75
CA LEU A 140 -9.32 0.96 2.38
C LEU A 140 -8.82 2.22 1.67
N GLY A 141 -9.54 3.35 1.78
CA GLY A 141 -9.12 4.61 1.16
C GLY A 141 -7.83 5.15 1.78
N GLY A 142 -7.70 5.09 3.12
CA GLY A 142 -6.50 5.50 3.82
C GLY A 142 -5.31 4.61 3.51
N TRP A 143 -5.52 3.31 3.38
CA TRP A 143 -4.47 2.36 3.01
C TRP A 143 -3.94 2.61 1.58
N LEU A 144 -4.82 2.86 0.60
CA LEU A 144 -4.42 3.27 -0.75
C LEU A 144 -3.61 4.58 -0.75
N MET A 145 -4.03 5.55 0.07
CA MET A 145 -3.33 6.82 0.20
C MET A 145 -1.96 6.64 0.85
N MET A 146 -1.88 5.81 1.88
CA MET A 146 -0.65 5.47 2.59
C MET A 146 0.34 4.76 1.65
N PHE A 147 -0.14 3.91 0.75
CA PHE A 147 0.71 3.25 -0.25
C PHE A 147 1.40 4.28 -1.17
N GLY A 148 0.65 5.20 -1.76
CA GLY A 148 1.23 6.18 -2.68
C GLY A 148 2.15 7.21 -2.00
N ILE A 149 1.73 7.76 -0.85
CA ILE A 149 2.53 8.73 -0.09
C ILE A 149 3.75 8.04 0.53
N GLY A 150 3.57 6.86 1.13
CA GLY A 150 4.66 6.08 1.72
C GLY A 150 5.69 5.65 0.68
N MET A 151 5.27 5.28 -0.53
CA MET A 151 6.18 4.99 -1.64
C MET A 151 7.05 6.21 -1.98
N SER A 152 6.46 7.41 -2.06
CA SER A 152 7.24 8.64 -2.29
C SER A 152 8.28 8.89 -1.20
N SER A 153 7.85 8.83 0.08
CA SER A 153 8.73 9.09 1.23
C SER A 153 9.83 8.04 1.36
N SER A 154 9.53 6.78 1.03
CA SER A 154 10.52 5.71 1.03
C SER A 154 11.60 5.92 -0.04
N PHE A 155 11.22 6.38 -1.24
CA PHE A 155 12.20 6.75 -2.26
C PHE A 155 13.04 7.97 -1.84
N ASP A 156 12.43 8.97 -1.20
CA ASP A 156 13.18 10.14 -0.70
C ASP A 156 14.20 9.72 0.35
N ALA A 157 13.81 8.86 1.30
CA ALA A 157 14.72 8.31 2.29
C ALA A 157 15.84 7.45 1.66
N TYR A 158 15.52 6.66 0.63
CA TYR A 158 16.52 5.90 -0.12
C TYR A 158 17.55 6.80 -0.81
N ILE A 159 17.11 7.88 -1.47
CA ILE A 159 17.99 8.84 -2.14
C ILE A 159 18.88 9.55 -1.11
N GLU A 160 18.31 9.98 0.03
CA GLU A 160 19.04 10.60 1.12
C GLU A 160 20.10 9.65 1.73
N ALA A 161 19.76 8.37 1.89
CA ALA A 161 20.70 7.35 2.34
C ALA A 161 21.86 7.18 1.34
N GLN A 162 21.58 7.15 0.03
CA GLN A 162 22.62 7.09 -1.00
C GLN A 162 23.57 8.32 -0.94
N GLU A 163 23.03 9.48 -0.58
CA GLU A 163 23.82 10.70 -0.44
C GLU A 163 24.66 10.72 0.85
N THR A 164 24.13 10.25 1.97
CA THR A 164 24.78 10.39 3.28
C THR A 164 25.67 9.21 3.65
N GLU A 165 25.35 8.00 3.21
CA GLU A 165 25.98 6.75 3.62
C GLU A 165 26.87 6.13 2.53
N ALA A 166 27.13 6.85 1.42
CA ALA A 166 28.05 6.38 0.39
C ALA A 166 29.43 6.08 0.98
N VAL A 167 29.90 4.87 0.77
CA VAL A 167 31.18 4.37 1.33
C VAL A 167 32.36 5.23 0.90
N SER A 168 32.38 5.67 -0.37
CA SER A 168 33.42 6.51 -0.95
C SER A 168 32.86 7.47 -1.99
N GLN A 169 33.58 8.51 -2.35
CA GLN A 169 33.19 9.46 -3.41
C GLN A 169 33.23 8.81 -4.81
N TYR A 170 34.22 7.95 -5.03
CA TYR A 170 34.48 7.28 -6.29
C TYR A 170 34.68 5.78 -6.05
N GLN A 171 34.16 4.99 -6.95
CA GLN A 171 34.30 3.54 -6.98
C GLN A 171 34.64 3.13 -8.41
N TYR A 172 35.83 2.55 -8.58
CA TYR A 172 36.36 2.19 -9.89
C TYR A 172 36.36 0.66 -10.03
N MET A 173 35.73 0.15 -11.07
CA MET A 173 35.83 -1.25 -11.47
C MET A 173 36.86 -1.37 -12.59
N VAL A 174 37.88 -2.20 -12.37
CA VAL A 174 38.97 -2.40 -13.30
C VAL A 174 38.99 -3.79 -13.92
N SER A 175 39.39 -3.90 -15.17
CA SER A 175 39.46 -5.16 -15.93
C SER A 175 40.65 -6.01 -15.56
N GLU A 176 41.79 -5.36 -15.29
CA GLU A 176 43.04 -5.97 -14.88
C GLU A 176 43.62 -5.18 -13.70
N GLN A 177 44.51 -5.82 -12.93
CA GLN A 177 45.19 -5.16 -11.83
C GLN A 177 46.08 -4.04 -12.39
N TYR A 178 45.71 -2.82 -12.14
CA TYR A 178 46.48 -1.62 -12.47
C TYR A 178 46.80 -0.91 -11.16
N GLU A 179 48.11 -0.87 -10.82
CA GLU A 179 48.54 -0.21 -9.60
C GLU A 179 48.51 1.32 -9.78
N VAL A 180 47.74 1.98 -8.96
CA VAL A 180 47.65 3.44 -8.91
C VAL A 180 48.48 3.94 -7.75
N ASP A 181 49.41 4.88 -8.01
CA ASP A 181 50.16 5.53 -6.95
C ASP A 181 49.37 6.69 -6.34
N ALA A 182 48.37 6.37 -5.55
CA ALA A 182 47.51 7.34 -4.88
C ALA A 182 47.34 7.02 -3.38
N THR A 183 47.49 8.06 -2.56
CA THR A 183 47.28 7.92 -1.11
C THR A 183 45.82 8.00 -0.77
N GLY A 184 45.33 7.06 0.08
CA GLY A 184 43.98 7.10 0.62
C GLY A 184 42.93 6.32 -0.17
N MET A 185 43.34 5.58 -1.19
CA MET A 185 42.49 4.57 -1.85
C MET A 185 42.59 3.20 -1.15
N GLU A 186 41.62 2.36 -1.40
CA GLU A 186 41.58 0.97 -0.95
C GLU A 186 41.20 0.06 -2.11
N ALA A 187 42.00 -0.99 -2.32
CA ALA A 187 41.70 -2.03 -3.31
C ALA A 187 40.91 -3.18 -2.68
N ALA A 188 39.89 -3.65 -3.36
CA ALA A 188 39.07 -4.74 -2.92
C ALA A 188 38.71 -5.69 -4.06
N THR A 189 38.34 -6.92 -3.71
CA THR A 189 37.74 -7.84 -4.65
C THR A 189 36.23 -7.78 -4.52
N VAL A 190 35.56 -7.42 -5.61
CA VAL A 190 34.12 -7.37 -5.70
C VAL A 190 33.63 -8.41 -6.72
N GLY A 191 32.62 -9.17 -6.35
CA GLY A 191 32.03 -10.17 -7.22
C GLY A 191 30.53 -10.30 -7.01
N SER A 192 29.88 -11.14 -7.78
CA SER A 192 28.44 -11.36 -7.72
C SER A 192 28.12 -12.78 -7.26
N PHE A 193 27.19 -12.88 -6.32
CA PHE A 193 26.64 -14.13 -5.83
C PHE A 193 25.13 -14.18 -6.09
N ASP A 194 24.63 -15.33 -6.45
CA ASP A 194 23.20 -15.59 -6.55
C ASP A 194 22.71 -16.25 -5.27
N TYR A 195 21.68 -15.70 -4.69
CA TYR A 195 20.99 -16.18 -3.52
C TYR A 195 19.55 -16.55 -3.85
N TYR A 196 19.16 -17.79 -3.62
CA TYR A 196 17.77 -18.21 -3.78
C TYR A 196 16.98 -17.98 -2.49
N SER A 197 16.00 -17.09 -2.54
CA SER A 197 15.12 -16.84 -1.41
C SER A 197 13.89 -17.75 -1.45
N GLU A 198 13.79 -18.72 -0.55
CA GLU A 198 12.61 -19.56 -0.41
C GLU A 198 11.34 -18.75 -0.12
N ALA A 199 11.45 -17.71 0.68
CA ALA A 199 10.32 -16.85 1.06
C ALA A 199 9.72 -16.09 -0.12
N LEU A 200 10.55 -15.70 -1.11
CA LEU A 200 10.13 -14.94 -2.28
C LEU A 200 10.05 -15.79 -3.55
N GLY A 201 10.57 -17.04 -3.51
CA GLY A 201 10.49 -18.02 -4.60
C GLY A 201 11.31 -17.67 -5.85
N GLN A 202 12.37 -16.86 -5.72
CA GLN A 202 13.23 -16.46 -6.84
C GLN A 202 14.67 -16.19 -6.37
N SER A 203 15.60 -16.19 -7.34
CA SER A 203 17.00 -15.87 -7.11
C SER A 203 17.24 -14.37 -7.21
N TYR A 204 18.15 -13.87 -6.38
CA TYR A 204 18.59 -12.48 -6.34
C TYR A 204 20.10 -12.42 -6.39
N SER A 205 20.62 -11.43 -7.12
CA SER A 205 22.06 -11.17 -7.13
C SER A 205 22.45 -10.31 -5.93
N LEU A 206 23.47 -10.76 -5.18
CA LEU A 206 24.09 -10.05 -4.09
C LEU A 206 25.52 -9.66 -4.50
N THR A 207 25.92 -8.46 -4.13
CA THR A 207 27.30 -8.02 -4.31
C THR A 207 28.16 -8.54 -3.17
N GLY A 208 29.13 -9.39 -3.50
CA GLY A 208 30.16 -9.81 -2.55
C GLY A 208 31.32 -8.83 -2.54
N VAL A 209 31.74 -8.43 -1.35
CA VAL A 209 32.88 -7.52 -1.15
C VAL A 209 33.89 -8.21 -0.25
N GLY A 210 35.09 -8.39 -0.77
CA GLY A 210 36.26 -8.87 0.02
C GLY A 210 36.82 -7.71 0.84
N VAL A 211 36.82 -7.86 2.16
CA VAL A 211 37.27 -6.82 3.11
C VAL A 211 38.61 -7.21 3.71
N CYS A 212 39.56 -6.27 3.74
CA CYS A 212 40.85 -6.41 4.42
C CYS A 212 40.70 -6.12 5.93
N GLU A 213 41.62 -6.64 6.75
CA GLU A 213 41.61 -6.42 8.21
C GLU A 213 41.75 -4.95 8.60
N ASP A 214 42.53 -4.17 7.83
CA ASP A 214 42.80 -2.74 8.05
C ASP A 214 41.99 -1.83 7.10
N SER A 215 40.80 -2.22 6.70
CA SER A 215 39.95 -1.46 5.78
C SER A 215 39.60 -0.09 6.35
N LYS A 216 39.81 0.96 5.57
CA LYS A 216 39.39 2.34 5.89
C LYS A 216 37.90 2.54 5.66
N TYR A 217 37.40 2.03 4.55
CA TYR A 217 36.03 2.24 4.09
C TYR A 217 35.02 1.29 4.74
N PHE A 218 35.50 0.13 5.20
CA PHE A 218 34.69 -0.89 5.86
C PHE A 218 35.14 -1.13 7.31
N SER A 219 35.60 -0.08 8.00
CA SER A 219 36.15 -0.16 9.35
C SER A 219 35.19 -0.75 10.41
N GLU A 220 33.88 -0.63 10.19
CA GLU A 220 32.86 -1.21 11.04
C GLU A 220 32.60 -2.70 10.73
N ILE A 221 33.05 -3.18 9.57
CA ILE A 221 32.90 -4.57 9.11
C ILE A 221 34.18 -5.31 9.42
N LYS A 222 34.17 -6.12 10.49
CA LYS A 222 35.34 -6.90 10.89
C LYS A 222 35.57 -8.02 9.88
N ALA A 223 36.88 -8.27 9.57
CA ALA A 223 37.25 -9.41 8.76
C ALA A 223 36.73 -10.71 9.41
N THR A 224 36.09 -11.55 8.61
CA THR A 224 35.46 -12.80 9.02
C THR A 224 36.46 -13.97 8.93
N GLY A 225 36.19 -15.06 9.65
CA GLY A 225 36.84 -16.33 9.42
C GLY A 225 36.38 -16.98 8.11
N PHE A 226 37.10 -18.06 7.70
CA PHE A 226 36.70 -18.83 6.53
C PHE A 226 35.32 -19.48 6.72
N GLY A 227 34.42 -19.37 5.73
CA GLY A 227 33.04 -19.82 5.77
C GLY A 227 32.08 -18.90 6.55
N GLU A 228 32.57 -17.75 6.98
CA GLU A 228 31.78 -16.75 7.70
C GLU A 228 31.55 -15.52 6.84
N ILE A 229 30.34 -14.98 6.90
CA ILE A 229 29.98 -13.76 6.16
C ILE A 229 29.23 -12.77 7.05
N ILE A 230 29.33 -11.51 6.68
CA ILE A 230 28.50 -10.42 7.20
C ILE A 230 27.55 -10.00 6.07
N VAL A 231 26.26 -9.87 6.41
CA VAL A 231 25.23 -9.53 5.43
C VAL A 231 24.82 -8.06 5.64
N SER A 232 24.58 -7.33 4.55
CA SER A 232 24.02 -5.98 4.66
C SER A 232 22.66 -6.01 5.33
N ASP A 233 22.33 -4.99 6.12
CA ASP A 233 21.03 -4.86 6.80
C ASP A 233 19.86 -4.83 5.79
N VAL A 234 20.10 -4.28 4.60
CA VAL A 234 19.18 -4.28 3.46
C VAL A 234 18.87 -5.70 2.99
N ALA A 235 19.90 -6.55 2.82
CA ALA A 235 19.70 -7.94 2.43
C ALA A 235 19.07 -8.75 3.57
N ALA A 236 19.52 -8.54 4.81
CA ALA A 236 18.95 -9.18 5.99
C ALA A 236 17.45 -8.89 6.14
N LYS A 237 17.02 -7.64 5.98
CA LYS A 237 15.62 -7.22 6.01
C LYS A 237 14.81 -7.81 4.85
N LYS A 238 15.36 -7.79 3.63
CA LYS A 238 14.67 -8.29 2.42
C LYS A 238 14.38 -9.77 2.50
N PHE A 239 15.35 -10.55 2.94
CA PHE A 239 15.28 -12.01 2.94
C PHE A 239 14.93 -12.61 4.30
N GLY A 240 14.87 -11.80 5.35
CA GLY A 240 14.61 -12.24 6.71
C GLY A 240 15.79 -12.98 7.36
N ILE A 241 17.03 -12.76 6.88
CA ILE A 241 18.26 -13.39 7.37
C ILE A 241 18.61 -12.82 8.75
N ARG A 242 19.08 -13.69 9.63
CA ARG A 242 19.49 -13.36 11.01
C ARG A 242 20.91 -13.82 11.29
N VAL A 243 21.55 -13.21 12.25
CA VAL A 243 22.82 -13.68 12.80
C VAL A 243 22.67 -15.12 13.31
N GLY A 244 23.56 -15.98 12.86
CA GLY A 244 23.56 -17.42 13.15
C GLY A 244 22.89 -18.29 12.07
N ASP A 245 22.24 -17.70 11.07
CA ASP A 245 21.71 -18.44 9.94
C ASP A 245 22.84 -18.96 9.04
N VAL A 246 22.59 -20.05 8.33
CA VAL A 246 23.46 -20.55 7.27
C VAL A 246 22.76 -20.35 5.95
N ILE A 247 23.41 -19.64 5.03
CA ILE A 247 22.86 -19.36 3.70
C ILE A 247 23.75 -19.96 2.62
N GLU A 248 23.13 -20.45 1.57
CA GLU A 248 23.81 -20.91 0.36
C GLU A 248 23.98 -19.74 -0.60
N LEU A 249 25.22 -19.47 -0.99
CA LEU A 249 25.56 -18.47 -2.01
C LEU A 249 26.21 -19.16 -3.19
N GLU A 250 25.65 -18.95 -4.37
CA GLU A 250 26.19 -19.48 -5.62
C GLU A 250 26.99 -18.37 -6.32
N ASN A 251 28.24 -18.65 -6.66
CA ASN A 251 29.04 -17.72 -7.44
C ASN A 251 28.45 -17.57 -8.84
N SER A 252 27.97 -16.38 -9.19
CA SER A 252 27.27 -16.12 -10.46
C SER A 252 28.12 -16.38 -11.70
N ALA A 253 29.48 -16.37 -11.58
CA ALA A 253 30.38 -16.64 -12.71
C ALA A 253 30.66 -18.13 -12.93
N THR A 254 30.68 -18.95 -11.86
CA THR A 254 31.06 -20.36 -11.92
C THR A 254 29.89 -21.33 -11.70
N GLY A 255 28.77 -20.85 -11.13
CA GLY A 255 27.65 -21.67 -10.76
C GLY A 255 27.92 -22.63 -9.59
N ILE A 256 28.98 -22.37 -8.83
CA ILE A 256 29.35 -23.19 -7.64
C ILE A 256 28.75 -22.53 -6.41
N GLY A 257 27.93 -23.26 -5.68
CA GLY A 257 27.33 -22.85 -4.43
C GLY A 257 28.08 -23.41 -3.22
N ASP A 258 28.24 -22.59 -2.19
CA ASP A 258 28.78 -22.99 -0.89
C ASP A 258 27.90 -22.40 0.24
N ASN A 259 27.96 -23.03 1.42
CA ASN A 259 27.22 -22.61 2.60
C ASN A 259 28.08 -21.69 3.48
N TYR A 260 27.52 -20.56 3.85
CA TYR A 260 28.18 -19.56 4.69
C TYR A 260 27.37 -19.29 5.96
N SER A 261 28.08 -19.15 7.09
CA SER A 261 27.47 -18.75 8.37
C SER A 261 27.41 -17.24 8.48
N VAL A 262 26.24 -16.69 8.75
CA VAL A 262 26.05 -15.26 8.98
C VAL A 262 26.48 -14.92 10.41
N VAL A 263 27.59 -14.23 10.58
CA VAL A 263 28.16 -13.89 11.89
C VAL A 263 27.72 -12.53 12.39
N ASP A 264 27.38 -11.61 11.47
CA ASP A 264 26.93 -10.25 11.82
C ASP A 264 26.09 -9.64 10.69
N ILE A 265 25.44 -8.51 10.98
CA ILE A 265 24.68 -7.72 10.02
C ILE A 265 25.26 -6.31 10.03
N ALA A 266 25.83 -5.86 8.88
CA ALA A 266 26.41 -4.57 8.73
C ALA A 266 25.37 -3.51 8.32
N SER A 267 25.48 -2.31 8.87
CA SER A 267 24.70 -1.15 8.40
C SER A 267 25.25 -0.70 7.05
N TYR A 268 24.63 -1.19 5.98
CA TYR A 268 25.03 -0.89 4.61
C TYR A 268 23.80 -0.78 3.71
N ASN A 269 23.38 0.46 3.46
CA ASN A 269 22.13 0.78 2.75
C ASN A 269 22.32 0.93 1.23
N MET A 270 23.54 0.71 0.70
CA MET A 270 23.85 0.91 -0.72
C MET A 270 23.32 -0.20 -1.63
N GLY A 271 22.99 -1.38 -1.07
CA GLY A 271 22.48 -2.50 -1.84
C GLY A 271 22.48 -3.82 -1.11
N LEU A 272 22.10 -4.86 -1.86
CA LEU A 272 22.14 -6.24 -1.38
C LEU A 272 23.60 -6.72 -1.42
N ALA A 273 24.26 -6.73 -0.28
CA ALA A 273 25.69 -7.07 -0.21
C ALA A 273 25.99 -8.10 0.86
N VAL A 274 27.06 -8.85 0.63
CA VAL A 274 27.70 -9.75 1.59
C VAL A 274 29.18 -9.39 1.67
N PHE A 275 29.70 -9.42 2.87
CA PHE A 275 31.10 -9.09 3.16
C PHE A 275 31.80 -10.31 3.73
N MET A 276 32.98 -10.58 3.24
CA MET A 276 33.84 -11.66 3.68
C MET A 276 35.31 -11.28 3.63
N ASN A 277 36.17 -12.10 4.17
CA ASN A 277 37.61 -11.89 4.08
C ASN A 277 38.06 -11.87 2.62
N GLN A 278 38.91 -10.89 2.23
CA GLN A 278 39.40 -10.73 0.85
C GLN A 278 40.13 -11.96 0.34
N THR A 279 40.91 -12.64 1.16
CA THR A 279 41.62 -13.88 0.77
C THR A 279 40.62 -15.00 0.43
N GLU A 280 39.55 -15.12 1.20
CA GLU A 280 38.49 -16.09 0.93
C GLU A 280 37.75 -15.75 -0.38
N MET A 281 37.40 -14.47 -0.56
CA MET A 281 36.79 -13.97 -1.79
C MET A 281 37.65 -14.33 -3.01
N ASN A 282 38.96 -14.08 -2.94
CA ASN A 282 39.89 -14.40 -4.01
C ASN A 282 39.95 -15.91 -4.30
N ASN A 283 39.91 -16.75 -3.27
CA ASN A 283 39.86 -18.20 -3.41
C ASN A 283 38.58 -18.70 -4.12
N ILE A 284 37.42 -18.13 -3.74
CA ILE A 284 36.13 -18.47 -4.36
C ILE A 284 36.13 -18.14 -5.86
N PHE A 285 36.73 -17.01 -6.23
CA PHE A 285 36.87 -16.60 -7.63
C PHE A 285 38.09 -17.21 -8.33
N ARG A 286 38.84 -18.12 -7.65
CA ARG A 286 40.05 -18.79 -8.16
C ARG A 286 41.09 -17.80 -8.65
N LYS A 287 41.28 -16.72 -7.90
CA LYS A 287 42.26 -15.65 -8.19
C LYS A 287 43.45 -15.77 -7.24
N HIS A 288 44.52 -15.04 -7.54
CA HIS A 288 45.67 -14.93 -6.66
C HIS A 288 45.31 -14.22 -5.36
N VAL A 289 46.05 -14.46 -4.29
CA VAL A 289 45.76 -13.89 -2.95
C VAL A 289 45.75 -12.37 -2.96
N ASP A 290 46.61 -11.75 -3.75
CA ASP A 290 46.71 -10.28 -3.88
C ASP A 290 45.81 -9.71 -4.98
N TYR A 291 44.83 -10.49 -5.48
CA TYR A 291 43.95 -10.04 -6.55
C TYR A 291 42.96 -9.01 -6.04
N PHE A 292 42.70 -8.00 -6.83
CA PHE A 292 41.65 -7.01 -6.70
C PHE A 292 41.10 -6.61 -8.08
N ASN A 293 39.92 -6.11 -8.13
CA ASN A 293 39.26 -5.60 -9.34
C ASN A 293 38.46 -4.33 -9.07
N TYR A 294 38.61 -3.75 -7.88
CA TYR A 294 37.83 -2.61 -7.44
C TYR A 294 38.68 -1.65 -6.60
N TYR A 295 38.46 -0.35 -6.79
CA TYR A 295 39.06 0.71 -5.94
C TYR A 295 37.96 1.55 -5.32
N PHE A 296 38.07 1.79 -4.03
CA PHE A 296 37.31 2.80 -3.27
C PHE A 296 38.25 4.00 -3.03
N SER A 297 37.79 5.22 -3.38
CA SER A 297 38.58 6.44 -3.22
C SER A 297 37.68 7.64 -2.93
N ASP A 298 38.21 8.58 -2.12
CA ASP A 298 37.56 9.88 -1.90
C ASP A 298 38.08 10.96 -2.88
N THR A 299 39.11 10.64 -3.65
CA THR A 299 39.70 11.50 -4.67
C THR A 299 39.59 10.83 -6.04
N GLU A 300 39.51 11.64 -7.06
CA GLU A 300 39.53 11.13 -8.43
C GLU A 300 40.90 10.48 -8.75
N LEU A 301 40.82 9.24 -9.30
CA LEU A 301 42.00 8.46 -9.68
C LEU A 301 42.19 8.56 -11.19
N ASP A 302 43.43 8.75 -11.61
CA ASP A 302 43.83 8.75 -13.03
C ASP A 302 44.11 7.29 -13.49
N ILE A 303 43.04 6.59 -13.88
CA ILE A 303 43.10 5.22 -14.40
C ILE A 303 42.88 5.28 -15.92
N PRO A 304 43.80 4.74 -16.74
CA PRO A 304 43.65 4.70 -18.18
C PRO A 304 42.35 3.97 -18.58
N GLU A 305 41.63 4.49 -19.58
CA GLU A 305 40.37 3.95 -20.06
C GLU A 305 40.44 2.47 -20.47
N GLU A 306 41.59 1.97 -20.89
CA GLU A 306 41.83 0.57 -21.28
C GLU A 306 41.71 -0.42 -20.11
N TYR A 307 41.96 0.04 -18.86
CA TYR A 307 41.83 -0.76 -17.65
C TYR A 307 40.51 -0.51 -16.92
N LEU A 308 39.77 0.53 -17.31
CA LEU A 308 38.58 0.98 -16.63
C LEU A 308 37.32 0.32 -17.22
N ILE A 309 36.57 -0.45 -16.40
CA ILE A 309 35.27 -1.02 -16.80
C ILE A 309 34.17 -0.02 -16.53
N SER A 310 34.14 0.52 -15.31
CA SER A 310 33.11 1.49 -14.89
C SER A 310 33.62 2.38 -13.74
N VAL A 311 33.05 3.56 -13.66
CA VAL A 311 33.19 4.46 -12.51
C VAL A 311 31.81 4.72 -11.95
N VAL A 312 31.65 4.45 -10.68
CA VAL A 312 30.43 4.78 -9.93
C VAL A 312 30.82 5.93 -8.98
N THR A 313 30.17 7.06 -9.16
CA THR A 313 30.36 8.21 -8.27
C THR A 313 29.16 8.33 -7.32
N LYS A 314 29.35 8.97 -6.19
CA LYS A 314 28.25 9.28 -5.27
C LYS A 314 27.11 10.01 -5.99
N ASP A 315 27.42 10.97 -6.86
CA ASP A 315 26.40 11.68 -7.64
C ASP A 315 25.64 10.76 -8.59
N SER A 316 26.31 9.75 -9.17
CA SER A 316 25.65 8.77 -10.04
C SER A 316 24.72 7.83 -9.28
N LEU A 317 25.06 7.49 -8.04
CA LEU A 317 24.19 6.71 -7.16
C LEU A 317 22.90 7.48 -6.82
N VAL A 318 23.05 8.73 -6.41
CA VAL A 318 21.91 9.64 -6.15
C VAL A 318 21.06 9.81 -7.42
N ALA A 319 21.71 10.04 -8.57
CA ALA A 319 20.99 10.17 -9.85
C ALA A 319 20.19 8.90 -10.20
N ASN A 320 20.75 7.72 -9.97
CA ASN A 320 20.04 6.44 -10.18
C ASN A 320 18.82 6.32 -9.27
N GLY A 321 18.89 6.72 -8.01
CA GLY A 321 17.76 6.78 -7.09
C GLY A 321 16.65 7.73 -7.57
N VAL A 322 17.02 8.92 -8.04
CA VAL A 322 16.10 9.90 -8.63
C VAL A 322 15.44 9.35 -9.89
N ILE A 323 16.19 8.69 -10.77
CA ILE A 323 15.66 8.04 -11.97
C ILE A 323 14.63 6.97 -11.56
N LEU A 324 14.96 6.09 -10.62
CA LEU A 324 14.06 5.04 -10.16
C LEU A 324 12.76 5.62 -9.57
N LYS A 325 12.85 6.68 -8.75
CA LYS A 325 11.69 7.40 -8.24
C LYS A 325 10.85 7.98 -9.37
N SER A 326 11.47 8.57 -10.39
CA SER A 326 10.75 9.18 -11.50
C SER A 326 10.04 8.16 -12.38
N VAL A 327 10.59 6.97 -12.58
CA VAL A 327 9.91 5.82 -13.22
C VAL A 327 8.66 5.45 -12.44
N MET A 328 8.70 5.48 -11.11
CA MET A 328 7.56 5.18 -10.25
C MET A 328 6.61 6.37 -10.02
N GLN A 329 6.98 7.58 -10.50
CA GLN A 329 6.24 8.82 -10.25
C GLN A 329 4.75 8.75 -10.62
N SER A 330 4.44 8.09 -11.72
CA SER A 330 3.05 7.90 -12.15
C SER A 330 2.24 7.07 -11.17
N MET A 331 2.82 6.04 -10.59
CA MET A 331 2.18 5.22 -9.54
C MET A 331 2.04 6.01 -8.24
N ILE A 332 3.10 6.73 -7.84
CA ILE A 332 3.11 7.58 -6.65
C ILE A 332 1.96 8.60 -6.68
N ILE A 333 1.63 9.15 -7.84
CA ILE A 333 0.52 10.10 -8.01
C ILE A 333 -0.83 9.38 -8.15
N MET A 334 -0.89 8.29 -8.89
CA MET A 334 -2.11 7.57 -9.20
C MET A 334 -2.81 7.04 -7.95
N PHE A 335 -2.08 6.42 -7.03
CA PHE A 335 -2.67 5.82 -5.83
C PHE A 335 -3.34 6.84 -4.90
N PRO A 336 -2.74 7.98 -4.53
CA PRO A 336 -3.41 9.02 -3.76
C PRO A 336 -4.63 9.62 -4.47
N VAL A 337 -4.57 9.84 -5.79
CA VAL A 337 -5.71 10.34 -6.56
C VAL A 337 -6.87 9.35 -6.51
N MET A 338 -6.60 8.06 -6.73
CA MET A 338 -7.61 7.00 -6.60
C MET A 338 -8.16 6.91 -5.18
N ALA A 339 -7.31 7.06 -4.17
CA ALA A 339 -7.72 7.08 -2.77
C ALA A 339 -8.71 8.21 -2.47
N VAL A 340 -8.45 9.43 -2.96
CA VAL A 340 -9.36 10.57 -2.81
C VAL A 340 -10.72 10.28 -3.46
N ILE A 341 -10.73 9.73 -4.67
CA ILE A 341 -11.97 9.35 -5.37
C ILE A 341 -12.75 8.31 -4.55
N VAL A 342 -12.08 7.26 -4.08
CA VAL A 342 -12.68 6.21 -3.25
C VAL A 342 -13.23 6.80 -1.94
N TYR A 343 -12.46 7.67 -1.27
CA TYR A 343 -12.92 8.36 -0.07
C TYR A 343 -14.19 9.17 -0.31
N LEU A 344 -14.20 10.00 -1.35
CA LEU A 344 -15.36 10.85 -1.67
C LEU A 344 -16.62 10.02 -1.92
N ILE A 345 -16.50 8.97 -2.74
CA ILE A 345 -17.63 8.09 -3.08
C ILE A 345 -18.13 7.36 -1.84
N LEU A 346 -17.24 6.71 -1.10
CA LEU A 346 -17.64 5.91 0.08
C LEU A 346 -18.22 6.80 1.19
N MET A 347 -17.57 7.93 1.50
CA MET A 347 -18.06 8.89 2.49
C MET A 347 -19.45 9.42 2.12
N TYR A 348 -19.64 9.80 0.85
CA TYR A 348 -20.93 10.28 0.37
C TYR A 348 -22.03 9.21 0.49
N LEU A 349 -21.76 7.99 0.02
CA LEU A 349 -22.73 6.89 0.09
C LEU A 349 -23.11 6.55 1.53
N LEU A 350 -22.13 6.50 2.43
CA LEU A 350 -22.35 6.11 3.82
C LEU A 350 -23.06 7.19 4.64
N ILE A 351 -22.72 8.48 4.43
CA ILE A 351 -23.45 9.58 5.05
C ILE A 351 -24.92 9.55 4.58
N ASN A 352 -25.15 9.35 3.29
CA ASN A 352 -26.50 9.22 2.75
C ASN A 352 -27.27 8.02 3.34
N MET A 353 -26.60 6.91 3.57
CA MET A 353 -27.21 5.73 4.22
C MET A 353 -27.58 6.02 5.67
N ILE A 354 -26.71 6.68 6.44
CA ILE A 354 -26.99 7.09 7.82
C ILE A 354 -28.19 8.04 7.86
N LEU A 355 -28.25 9.03 6.96
CA LEU A 355 -29.36 9.97 6.89
C LEU A 355 -30.66 9.26 6.54
N SER A 356 -30.66 8.34 5.57
CA SER A 356 -31.86 7.57 5.20
C SER A 356 -32.35 6.68 6.34
N GLN A 357 -31.47 6.07 7.12
CA GLN A 357 -31.85 5.30 8.31
C GLN A 357 -32.49 6.17 9.40
N ASN A 358 -32.20 7.45 9.43
CA ASN A 358 -32.70 8.41 10.41
C ASN A 358 -33.80 9.36 9.87
N GLU A 359 -34.36 9.11 8.68
CA GLU A 359 -35.38 9.97 8.05
C GLU A 359 -36.59 10.23 8.96
N THR A 360 -37.06 9.24 9.68
CA THR A 360 -38.18 9.37 10.63
C THR A 360 -37.83 10.32 11.79
N GLY A 361 -36.61 10.22 12.33
CA GLY A 361 -36.13 11.13 13.36
C GLY A 361 -35.99 12.57 12.88
N ILE A 362 -35.48 12.74 11.66
CA ILE A 362 -35.34 14.06 11.00
C ILE A 362 -36.73 14.69 10.76
N SER A 363 -37.68 13.91 10.26
CA SER A 363 -39.06 14.37 10.04
C SER A 363 -39.73 14.79 11.36
N MET A 364 -39.53 14.03 12.43
CA MET A 364 -40.04 14.35 13.74
C MET A 364 -39.47 15.68 14.31
N LEU A 365 -38.17 15.91 14.15
CA LEU A 365 -37.54 17.16 14.56
C LEU A 365 -38.08 18.37 13.75
N LYS A 366 -38.36 18.19 12.44
CA LYS A 366 -38.99 19.24 11.63
C LYS A 366 -40.41 19.57 12.13
N ILE A 367 -41.20 18.57 12.55
CA ILE A 367 -42.54 18.75 13.14
C ILE A 367 -42.44 19.53 14.46
N PHE A 368 -41.40 19.30 15.27
CA PHE A 368 -41.15 20.05 16.51
C PHE A 368 -40.62 21.46 16.29
N GLY A 369 -40.52 21.94 15.04
CA GLY A 369 -40.15 23.29 14.70
C GLY A 369 -38.65 23.56 14.60
N TYR A 370 -37.80 22.51 14.64
CA TYR A 370 -36.37 22.69 14.42
C TYR A 370 -36.09 23.08 12.98
N THR A 371 -35.23 24.06 12.79
CA THR A 371 -34.81 24.51 11.47
C THR A 371 -33.89 23.48 10.78
N GLU A 372 -33.87 23.48 9.45
CA GLU A 372 -32.99 22.59 8.68
C GLU A 372 -31.52 22.72 9.03
N LYS A 373 -31.08 23.94 9.38
CA LYS A 373 -29.70 24.21 9.82
C LYS A 373 -29.38 23.56 11.17
N GLU A 374 -30.33 23.59 12.11
CA GLU A 374 -30.16 22.97 13.43
C GLU A 374 -30.12 21.46 13.32
N ILE A 375 -31.03 20.86 12.58
CA ILE A 375 -31.07 19.42 12.33
C ILE A 375 -29.76 18.96 11.63
N SER A 376 -29.37 19.66 10.58
CA SER A 376 -28.12 19.38 9.86
C SER A 376 -26.90 19.47 10.79
N ARG A 377 -26.83 20.51 11.60
CA ARG A 377 -25.75 20.69 12.57
C ARG A 377 -25.69 19.56 13.61
N MET A 378 -26.82 19.08 14.09
CA MET A 378 -26.88 17.97 15.07
C MET A 378 -26.34 16.65 14.47
N TYR A 379 -26.83 16.27 13.28
CA TYR A 379 -26.43 15.04 12.63
C TYR A 379 -24.99 15.10 12.10
N ILE A 380 -24.58 16.20 11.48
CA ILE A 380 -23.24 16.36 10.92
C ILE A 380 -22.19 16.36 12.04
N ARG A 381 -22.40 17.11 13.12
CA ARG A 381 -21.45 17.15 14.25
C ARG A 381 -21.27 15.77 14.90
N ALA A 382 -22.38 15.02 15.05
CA ALA A 382 -22.30 13.65 15.57
C ALA A 382 -21.44 12.76 14.67
N ASN A 383 -21.66 12.82 13.37
CA ASN A 383 -20.90 12.02 12.40
C ASN A 383 -19.45 12.47 12.28
N THR A 384 -19.16 13.78 12.35
CA THR A 384 -17.80 14.31 12.28
C THR A 384 -16.89 13.73 13.36
N ILE A 385 -17.38 13.70 14.61
CA ILE A 385 -16.60 13.14 15.72
C ILE A 385 -16.29 11.66 15.47
N VAL A 386 -17.29 10.89 15.02
CA VAL A 386 -17.11 9.48 14.74
C VAL A 386 -16.12 9.25 13.59
N VAL A 387 -16.22 10.03 12.52
CA VAL A 387 -15.30 9.91 11.37
C VAL A 387 -13.87 10.23 11.77
N ILE A 388 -13.63 11.29 12.52
CA ILE A 388 -12.28 11.64 13.00
C ILE A 388 -11.72 10.51 13.88
N LEU A 389 -12.52 9.97 14.80
CA LEU A 389 -12.12 8.82 15.62
C LEU A 389 -11.80 7.59 14.78
N LEU A 390 -12.62 7.30 13.77
CA LEU A 390 -12.39 6.18 12.88
C LEU A 390 -11.11 6.36 12.03
N ILE A 391 -10.84 7.55 11.53
CA ILE A 391 -9.59 7.86 10.82
C ILE A 391 -8.40 7.58 11.74
N LEU A 392 -8.42 8.09 12.97
CA LEU A 392 -7.32 7.92 13.93
C LEU A 392 -7.12 6.46 14.36
N ILE A 393 -8.21 5.70 14.53
CA ILE A 393 -8.15 4.28 14.92
C ILE A 393 -7.64 3.41 13.74
N THR A 394 -7.98 3.77 12.52
CA THR A 394 -7.57 2.99 11.35
C THR A 394 -6.11 3.20 10.96
N LEU A 395 -5.49 4.34 11.30
CA LEU A 395 -4.11 4.63 10.96
C LEU A 395 -3.10 3.56 11.44
N PRO A 396 -3.05 3.17 12.73
CA PRO A 396 -2.10 2.16 13.16
C PRO A 396 -2.34 0.80 12.50
N LEU A 397 -3.61 0.46 12.25
CA LEU A 397 -3.95 -0.79 11.56
C LEU A 397 -3.52 -0.77 10.08
N GLN A 398 -3.68 0.37 9.41
CA GLN A 398 -3.21 0.57 8.04
C GLN A 398 -1.69 0.47 7.96
N THR A 399 -0.97 1.10 8.92
CA THR A 399 0.50 1.04 8.99
C THR A 399 0.98 -0.38 9.23
N MET A 400 0.39 -1.10 10.17
CA MET A 400 0.74 -2.50 10.43
C MET A 400 0.55 -3.38 9.20
N LEU A 401 -0.58 -3.22 8.50
CA LEU A 401 -0.84 -3.95 7.26
C LEU A 401 0.16 -3.55 6.17
N MET A 402 0.47 -2.26 6.07
CA MET A 402 1.40 -1.75 5.07
C MET A 402 2.80 -2.31 5.26
N VAL A 403 3.35 -2.25 6.46
CA VAL A 403 4.66 -2.81 6.80
C VAL A 403 4.71 -4.32 6.50
N SER A 404 3.61 -5.05 6.77
CA SER A 404 3.55 -6.50 6.51
C SER A 404 3.53 -6.86 5.02
N ILE A 405 2.90 -6.04 4.18
CA ILE A 405 2.74 -6.32 2.74
C ILE A 405 3.88 -5.68 1.94
N TRP A 406 4.54 -4.66 2.47
CA TRP A 406 5.56 -3.88 1.78
C TRP A 406 6.67 -4.71 1.13
N PRO A 407 7.29 -5.72 1.80
CA PRO A 407 8.31 -6.55 1.19
C PRO A 407 7.83 -7.27 -0.08
N ALA A 408 6.58 -7.71 -0.10
CA ALA A 408 5.99 -8.35 -1.28
C ALA A 408 5.74 -7.36 -2.41
N CYS A 409 5.38 -6.11 -2.10
CA CYS A 409 5.16 -5.06 -3.10
C CYS A 409 6.46 -4.64 -3.80
N ILE A 410 7.59 -4.66 -3.10
CA ILE A 410 8.90 -4.24 -3.62
C ILE A 410 9.79 -5.44 -4.02
N ALA A 411 9.30 -6.66 -3.96
CA ALA A 411 10.09 -7.87 -4.23
C ALA A 411 10.80 -7.84 -5.59
N THR A 412 10.15 -7.27 -6.60
CA THR A 412 10.70 -7.16 -7.97
C THR A 412 11.66 -5.99 -8.17
N ILE A 413 11.76 -5.06 -7.20
CA ILE A 413 12.69 -3.93 -7.30
C ILE A 413 14.10 -4.43 -6.93
N PRO A 414 15.13 -4.18 -7.77
CA PRO A 414 16.50 -4.48 -7.40
C PRO A 414 16.89 -3.63 -6.18
N GLY A 415 17.44 -4.29 -5.15
CA GLY A 415 17.70 -3.67 -3.85
C GLY A 415 16.54 -3.85 -2.86
N PHE A 416 16.53 -3.05 -1.84
CA PHE A 416 15.48 -3.00 -0.83
C PHE A 416 15.14 -1.55 -0.51
N LEU A 417 13.88 -1.29 -0.32
CA LEU A 417 13.35 0.01 0.00
C LEU A 417 12.60 -0.10 1.32
N ASP A 418 13.12 0.47 2.38
CA ASP A 418 12.44 0.50 3.68
C ASP A 418 11.14 1.32 3.56
N PHE A 419 10.09 0.85 4.21
CA PHE A 419 8.87 1.63 4.33
C PHE A 419 9.05 2.74 5.36
N VAL A 420 9.23 3.95 4.88
CA VAL A 420 9.47 5.13 5.71
C VAL A 420 8.29 6.08 5.61
N MET A 421 7.72 6.43 6.75
CA MET A 421 6.70 7.47 6.85
C MET A 421 6.97 8.39 8.03
N GLY A 422 7.10 9.67 7.76
CA GLY A 422 7.25 10.69 8.78
C GLY A 422 5.91 11.19 9.33
N THR A 423 5.98 12.09 10.31
CA THR A 423 4.78 12.72 10.89
C THR A 423 4.00 13.56 9.88
N LYS A 424 4.70 14.16 8.89
CA LYS A 424 4.08 14.98 7.84
C LYS A 424 3.11 14.17 6.99
N GLU A 425 3.50 12.98 6.57
CA GLU A 425 2.74 12.07 5.73
C GLU A 425 1.47 11.61 6.44
N PHE A 426 1.56 11.26 7.71
CA PHE A 426 0.39 10.94 8.53
C PHE A 426 -0.59 12.11 8.64
N VAL A 427 -0.09 13.32 8.84
CA VAL A 427 -0.93 14.53 8.86
C VAL A 427 -1.62 14.75 7.52
N ILE A 428 -0.94 14.56 6.40
CA ILE A 428 -1.53 14.68 5.05
C ILE A 428 -2.69 13.69 4.88
N ILE A 429 -2.52 12.44 5.29
CA ILE A 429 -3.56 11.40 5.19
C ILE A 429 -4.79 11.81 6.02
N VAL A 430 -4.59 12.23 7.27
CA VAL A 430 -5.67 12.66 8.17
C VAL A 430 -6.41 13.88 7.61
N VAL A 431 -5.67 14.90 7.20
CA VAL A 431 -6.24 16.15 6.65
C VAL A 431 -7.04 15.86 5.39
N THR A 432 -6.51 15.05 4.49
CA THR A 432 -7.21 14.67 3.25
C THR A 432 -8.48 13.88 3.55
N GLY A 433 -8.44 12.92 4.49
CA GLY A 433 -9.64 12.20 4.93
C GLY A 433 -10.71 13.12 5.51
N ILE A 434 -10.31 14.10 6.33
CA ILE A 434 -11.22 15.11 6.89
C ILE A 434 -11.81 16.01 5.79
N ILE A 435 -11.00 16.46 4.84
CA ILE A 435 -11.45 17.29 3.71
C ILE A 435 -12.48 16.52 2.86
N CYS A 436 -12.19 15.27 2.50
CA CYS A 436 -13.11 14.40 1.76
C CYS A 436 -14.44 14.20 2.51
N TYR A 437 -14.36 14.03 3.84
CA TYR A 437 -15.55 13.95 4.68
C TYR A 437 -16.36 15.26 4.65
N LEU A 438 -15.71 16.42 4.80
CA LEU A 438 -16.40 17.71 4.79
C LEU A 438 -17.09 17.96 3.46
N ILE A 439 -16.43 17.68 2.33
CA ILE A 439 -17.03 17.81 0.99
C ILE A 439 -18.25 16.89 0.87
N SER A 440 -18.13 15.62 1.23
CA SER A 440 -19.23 14.65 1.17
C SER A 440 -20.39 15.02 2.11
N SER A 441 -20.06 15.58 3.27
CA SER A 441 -21.05 16.07 4.25
C SER A 441 -21.83 17.27 3.71
N LEU A 442 -21.16 18.22 3.08
CA LEU A 442 -21.82 19.39 2.44
C LEU A 442 -22.80 18.95 1.35
N CYS A 443 -22.40 18.00 0.50
CA CYS A 443 -23.30 17.44 -0.52
C CYS A 443 -24.52 16.73 0.12
N SER A 444 -24.35 16.10 1.27
CA SER A 444 -25.41 15.38 1.96
C SER A 444 -26.40 16.28 2.71
N VAL A 445 -26.02 17.52 3.07
CA VAL A 445 -26.94 18.53 3.63
C VAL A 445 -28.13 18.77 2.71
N TYR A 446 -27.91 18.80 1.41
CA TYR A 446 -28.98 18.94 0.42
C TYR A 446 -30.07 17.86 0.53
N LYS A 447 -29.70 16.65 0.94
CA LYS A 447 -30.65 15.55 1.15
C LYS A 447 -31.53 15.76 2.38
N ILE A 448 -30.97 16.34 3.46
CA ILE A 448 -31.74 16.68 4.69
C ILE A 448 -32.87 17.69 4.34
N LYS A 449 -32.61 18.64 3.45
CA LYS A 449 -33.61 19.61 2.98
C LYS A 449 -34.77 18.91 2.27
N LYS A 450 -34.50 17.84 1.52
CA LYS A 450 -35.50 17.10 0.73
C LYS A 450 -36.41 16.18 1.56
N VAL A 451 -36.05 15.86 2.82
CA VAL A 451 -36.90 15.03 3.68
C VAL A 451 -38.19 15.78 4.03
N SER A 452 -39.34 15.26 3.59
CA SER A 452 -40.64 15.87 3.82
C SER A 452 -41.15 15.59 5.23
N MET A 453 -41.93 16.55 5.80
CA MET A 453 -42.62 16.37 7.09
C MET A 453 -43.67 15.27 7.03
N THR A 454 -44.19 14.96 5.84
CA THR A 454 -45.26 13.97 5.63
C THR A 454 -44.83 12.52 5.75
N VAL A 455 -43.54 12.23 5.84
CA VAL A 455 -43.02 10.85 5.98
C VAL A 455 -43.53 10.20 7.28
N MET A 456 -43.66 10.97 8.36
CA MET A 456 -44.22 10.48 9.63
C MET A 456 -45.72 10.19 9.54
N LEU A 457 -46.50 11.09 8.91
CA LEU A 457 -47.94 10.94 8.76
C LEU A 457 -48.28 9.71 7.92
N LYS A 458 -47.54 9.47 6.83
CA LYS A 458 -47.73 8.33 5.94
C LYS A 458 -47.33 6.98 6.58
N ASN A 459 -46.48 6.97 7.60
CA ASN A 459 -46.09 5.78 8.35
C ASN A 459 -47.02 5.47 9.55
N GLN A 460 -47.88 6.41 9.98
CA GLN A 460 -48.91 6.19 10.99
C GLN A 460 -50.17 5.60 10.41
N ASP A 461 -50.48 5.83 9.13
CA ASP A 461 -51.66 5.30 8.43
C ASP A 461 -51.42 3.95 7.76
N ARG A 462 -50.28 3.32 7.97
CA ARG A 462 -49.97 1.96 7.53
C ARG A 462 -49.47 1.09 8.71
#